data_dcf128db4c3877aa16d17b37e9a2d6de
#
_entry.id   dcf128db4c3877aa16d17b37e9a2d6de
#
_cell.length_a   1.000
_cell.length_b   1.000
_cell.length_c   1.000
_cell.angle_alpha   90.00
_cell.angle_beta   90.00
_cell.angle_gamma   90.00
#
_symmetry.space_group_name_H-M   'P 1'
#
loop_
_entity.id
_entity.type
_entity.pdbx_description
1 polymer ?
#
loop_
_entity_poly.entity_id
_entity_poly.type
_entity_poly.pdbx_seq_one_letter_code
_entity_poly.pdbx_strand_id
1 'polypeptide(L)'
;FASLNVVDLKVEDDLTVTDDASVGGDLTVTGTVNTAGITGPKTNFVGSMLISNDAGTGTLDAASNNTGFGNEVFDDLTSGDNNTGMGAGALDKVTTGSGNTAIGPDALGAATTHSNNTAVGLDTLKANIASDNTAIGSGALTANTTGTNNTAVGFAALDANTTANNNTAVGDGSLGANTTGAGNTAMGADSLAANTTADDNTAIGLDTLKANTTGTTNTAMGSSALAANTTANSNVAIGTDALNDNTTGALNTAVGTYALDTNTTAERNTAIGYA
;
A
#
# COMPACT_ATOMS: atom_id res chain seq x y z
N PHE A 1 27.57 -32.91 38.15
CA PHE A 1 26.44 -32.77 39.07
C PHE A 1 25.16 -33.15 38.36
N ALA A 2 24.34 -34.02 38.95
CA ALA A 2 23.06 -34.43 38.32
C ALA A 2 21.99 -33.32 38.38
N SER A 3 22.09 -32.40 39.33
CA SER A 3 21.27 -31.17 39.39
C SER A 3 21.89 -30.16 40.36
N LEU A 4 21.75 -28.89 40.08
CA LEU A 4 22.07 -27.80 40.99
C LEU A 4 20.75 -27.07 41.30
N ASN A 5 20.27 -27.14 42.54
CA ASN A 5 19.07 -26.39 42.95
C ASN A 5 19.52 -25.19 43.79
N VAL A 6 19.42 -23.99 43.22
CA VAL A 6 19.82 -22.74 43.85
C VAL A 6 18.62 -21.80 43.86
N VAL A 7 18.31 -21.19 45.01
CA VAL A 7 17.21 -20.24 45.13
C VAL A 7 17.52 -18.95 44.38
N ASP A 8 18.77 -18.48 44.46
CA ASP A 8 19.27 -17.33 43.72
C ASP A 8 20.66 -17.65 43.16
N LEU A 9 20.81 -17.70 41.84
CA LEU A 9 22.09 -17.85 41.18
C LEU A 9 22.53 -16.47 40.64
N LYS A 10 23.53 -15.86 41.24
CA LYS A 10 24.20 -14.67 40.74
C LYS A 10 25.48 -15.09 40.00
N VAL A 11 25.55 -14.87 38.71
CA VAL A 11 26.77 -15.01 37.91
C VAL A 11 27.24 -13.60 37.57
N GLU A 12 28.46 -13.26 38.06
CA GLU A 12 28.99 -11.87 37.91
C GLU A 12 29.64 -11.61 36.54
N ASP A 13 29.82 -12.69 35.76
CA ASP A 13 30.44 -12.63 34.43
C ASP A 13 29.56 -13.46 33.44
N ASP A 14 30.08 -14.38 32.69
CA ASP A 14 29.34 -15.13 31.67
C ASP A 14 28.70 -16.42 32.24
N LEU A 15 27.42 -16.65 31.97
CA LEU A 15 26.76 -17.93 32.08
C LEU A 15 26.72 -18.63 30.72
N THR A 16 27.49 -19.72 30.56
CA THR A 16 27.44 -20.54 29.34
C THR A 16 26.53 -21.75 29.59
N VAL A 17 25.43 -21.85 28.86
CA VAL A 17 24.59 -23.05 28.79
C VAL A 17 24.87 -23.72 27.45
N THR A 18 25.46 -24.93 27.49
CA THR A 18 25.88 -25.66 26.27
C THR A 18 24.77 -26.50 25.67
N ASP A 19 23.62 -26.57 26.31
CA ASP A 19 22.42 -27.32 25.93
C ASP A 19 21.20 -26.41 26.14
N ASP A 20 20.04 -26.96 26.47
CA ASP A 20 18.81 -26.20 26.66
C ASP A 20 18.76 -25.44 27.99
N ALA A 21 18.36 -24.18 27.99
CA ALA A 21 17.97 -23.41 29.15
C ALA A 21 16.44 -23.32 29.24
N SER A 22 15.84 -23.87 30.33
CA SER A 22 14.41 -23.71 30.58
C SER A 22 14.17 -22.72 31.71
N VAL A 23 13.43 -21.67 31.46
CA VAL A 23 13.02 -20.67 32.43
C VAL A 23 11.53 -20.86 32.71
N GLY A 24 11.20 -21.38 33.93
CA GLY A 24 9.83 -21.68 34.33
C GLY A 24 8.97 -20.44 34.69
N GLY A 25 9.54 -19.26 34.61
CA GLY A 25 8.91 -17.95 34.81
C GLY A 25 9.38 -16.97 33.75
N ASP A 26 9.40 -15.70 34.07
CA ASP A 26 9.84 -14.66 33.16
C ASP A 26 11.37 -14.67 33.02
N LEU A 27 11.87 -14.66 31.77
CA LEU A 27 13.27 -14.37 31.49
C LEU A 27 13.41 -12.84 31.25
N THR A 28 13.98 -12.13 32.23
CA THR A 28 14.31 -10.71 32.05
C THR A 28 15.77 -10.57 31.67
N VAL A 29 16.02 -10.10 30.47
CA VAL A 29 17.36 -9.74 29.97
C VAL A 29 17.45 -8.23 29.90
N THR A 30 18.30 -7.61 30.74
CA THR A 30 18.48 -6.15 30.77
C THR A 30 19.49 -5.66 29.74
N GLY A 31 20.12 -6.56 29.01
CA GLY A 31 21.06 -6.31 27.91
C GLY A 31 20.53 -6.87 26.57
N THR A 32 21.37 -6.88 25.56
CA THR A 32 21.04 -7.49 24.27
C THR A 32 21.13 -9.01 24.33
N VAL A 33 20.11 -9.70 23.80
CA VAL A 33 20.18 -11.14 23.53
C VAL A 33 20.87 -11.33 22.19
N ASN A 34 22.20 -11.49 22.23
CA ASN A 34 23.04 -11.56 21.04
C ASN A 34 22.83 -10.29 20.14
N THR A 35 23.58 -10.05 19.10
CA THR A 35 23.51 -8.83 18.28
C THR A 35 22.18 -8.58 17.53
N ALA A 36 21.19 -9.46 17.66
CA ALA A 36 19.79 -9.23 17.30
C ALA A 36 18.95 -9.30 18.56
N GLY A 37 18.66 -8.15 19.18
CA GLY A 37 17.91 -8.12 20.44
C GLY A 37 16.50 -8.68 20.27
N ILE A 38 16.20 -9.78 20.97
CA ILE A 38 14.81 -10.06 21.33
C ILE A 38 14.56 -9.16 22.53
N THR A 39 14.00 -8.00 22.33
CA THR A 39 13.55 -7.17 23.45
C THR A 39 12.32 -7.83 24.04
N GLY A 40 12.46 -8.32 25.29
CA GLY A 40 11.34 -8.82 26.07
C GLY A 40 10.24 -7.76 26.22
N PRO A 41 9.05 -8.15 26.71
CA PRO A 41 7.92 -7.24 26.83
C PRO A 41 8.31 -6.04 27.66
N LYS A 42 8.34 -4.86 27.02
CA LYS A 42 8.32 -3.59 27.76
C LYS A 42 7.00 -3.58 28.55
N THR A 43 6.99 -3.03 29.73
CA THR A 43 5.75 -2.78 30.50
C THR A 43 4.75 -2.09 29.54
N ASN A 44 3.54 -2.62 29.41
CA ASN A 44 2.48 -2.16 28.52
C ASN A 44 2.60 -2.59 27.03
N PHE A 45 3.44 -3.57 26.68
CA PHE A 45 3.48 -4.17 25.33
C PHE A 45 2.85 -5.58 25.36
N VAL A 46 1.56 -5.66 25.70
CA VAL A 46 0.85 -6.91 26.02
C VAL A 46 0.50 -7.69 24.76
N GLY A 47 0.76 -8.99 24.74
CA GLY A 47 0.45 -9.86 23.60
C GLY A 47 1.24 -9.56 22.33
N SER A 48 2.34 -8.82 22.43
CA SER A 48 3.11 -8.33 21.30
C SER A 48 4.49 -8.98 21.22
N MET A 49 5.07 -9.03 20.01
CA MET A 49 6.42 -9.50 19.75
C MET A 49 7.20 -8.48 18.94
N LEU A 50 8.40 -8.10 19.40
CA LEU A 50 9.30 -7.23 18.66
C LEU A 50 10.69 -7.85 18.60
N ILE A 51 11.24 -8.00 17.40
CA ILE A 51 12.64 -8.34 17.16
C ILE A 51 13.26 -7.19 16.37
N SER A 52 13.96 -6.31 17.07
CA SER A 52 14.60 -5.12 16.51
C SER A 52 15.94 -4.89 17.20
N ASN A 53 16.92 -4.34 16.49
CA ASN A 53 18.20 -3.92 17.07
C ASN A 53 18.16 -2.48 17.62
N ASP A 54 17.07 -1.76 17.39
CA ASP A 54 16.78 -0.48 18.02
C ASP A 54 15.51 -0.62 18.88
N ALA A 55 15.61 -0.27 20.13
CA ALA A 55 14.53 -0.47 21.11
C ALA A 55 13.48 0.66 21.09
N GLY A 56 13.59 1.58 20.12
CA GLY A 56 12.72 2.74 19.98
C GLY A 56 12.79 3.73 21.14
N THR A 57 12.52 4.98 20.86
CA THR A 57 12.46 6.07 21.85
C THR A 57 11.05 6.29 22.41
N GLY A 58 10.04 5.66 21.81
CA GLY A 58 8.64 5.78 22.23
C GLY A 58 8.40 5.25 23.63
N THR A 59 7.70 6.03 24.45
CA THR A 59 7.22 5.53 25.76
C THR A 59 5.94 4.74 25.53
N LEU A 60 6.03 3.41 25.59
CA LEU A 60 4.85 2.55 25.48
C LEU A 60 3.86 2.83 26.61
N ASP A 61 2.65 3.25 26.28
CA ASP A 61 1.61 3.55 27.25
C ASP A 61 0.55 2.43 27.35
N ALA A 62 0.12 1.84 26.24
CA ALA A 62 -0.86 0.73 26.26
C ALA A 62 -0.85 -0.10 24.96
N ALA A 63 0.21 -0.12 24.19
CA ALA A 63 0.26 -0.82 22.90
C ALA A 63 0.13 -2.34 23.05
N SER A 64 -0.80 -2.97 22.34
CA SER A 64 -1.13 -4.39 22.45
C SER A 64 -1.18 -5.10 21.09
N ASN A 65 -0.84 -6.39 21.08
CA ASN A 65 -0.97 -7.27 19.91
C ASN A 65 -0.17 -6.81 18.67
N ASN A 66 0.96 -6.17 18.86
CA ASN A 66 1.83 -5.75 17.77
C ASN A 66 2.90 -6.80 17.48
N THR A 67 3.24 -6.99 16.20
CA THR A 67 4.30 -7.90 15.76
C THR A 67 5.29 -7.15 14.89
N GLY A 68 6.58 -7.12 15.27
CA GLY A 68 7.61 -6.36 14.57
C GLY A 68 8.90 -7.15 14.34
N PHE A 69 9.45 -7.05 13.12
CA PHE A 69 10.75 -7.61 12.72
C PHE A 69 11.53 -6.61 11.85
N GLY A 70 12.63 -6.11 12.34
CA GLY A 70 13.53 -5.24 11.56
C GLY A 70 14.09 -4.10 12.38
N ASN A 71 15.05 -3.38 11.80
CA ASN A 71 15.58 -2.15 12.40
C ASN A 71 14.53 -1.04 12.33
N GLU A 72 14.41 -0.23 13.38
CA GLU A 72 13.49 0.92 13.47
C GLU A 72 12.00 0.57 13.24
N VAL A 73 11.60 -0.72 13.42
CA VAL A 73 10.19 -1.09 13.42
C VAL A 73 9.56 -0.62 14.71
N PHE A 74 8.47 0.16 14.62
CA PHE A 74 7.74 0.70 15.79
C PHE A 74 8.58 1.64 16.68
N ASP A 75 9.52 2.40 16.09
CA ASP A 75 10.43 3.27 16.86
C ASP A 75 9.66 4.28 17.74
N ASP A 76 8.63 4.91 17.20
CA ASP A 76 7.82 5.92 17.89
C ASP A 76 6.51 5.37 18.51
N LEU A 77 6.28 4.04 18.54
CA LEU A 77 5.02 3.46 19.01
C LEU A 77 4.72 3.80 20.48
N THR A 78 3.51 4.29 20.75
CA THR A 78 3.04 4.61 22.10
C THR A 78 1.84 3.75 22.53
N SER A 79 0.69 3.84 21.84
CA SER A 79 -0.54 3.15 22.22
C SER A 79 -1.28 2.50 21.04
N GLY A 80 -0.66 2.42 19.85
CA GLY A 80 -1.26 1.76 18.69
C GLY A 80 -1.34 0.24 18.88
N ASP A 81 -2.46 -0.36 18.50
CA ASP A 81 -2.75 -1.79 18.67
C ASP A 81 -2.82 -2.53 17.34
N ASN A 82 -2.57 -3.86 17.39
CA ASN A 82 -2.81 -4.76 16.27
C ASN A 82 -2.03 -4.40 14.99
N ASN A 83 -0.83 -3.85 15.12
CA ASN A 83 0.01 -3.53 13.98
C ASN A 83 0.99 -4.67 13.68
N THR A 84 1.28 -4.89 12.42
CA THR A 84 2.31 -5.83 11.95
C THR A 84 3.33 -5.08 11.11
N GLY A 85 4.59 -5.04 11.54
CA GLY A 85 5.71 -4.39 10.85
C GLY A 85 6.82 -5.40 10.54
N MET A 86 7.26 -5.48 9.28
CA MET A 86 8.38 -6.34 8.87
C MET A 86 9.24 -5.63 7.82
N GLY A 87 10.45 -5.29 8.18
CA GLY A 87 11.40 -4.56 7.32
C GLY A 87 12.01 -3.36 8.05
N ALA A 88 13.17 -2.89 7.59
CA ALA A 88 13.79 -1.70 8.17
C ALA A 88 12.91 -0.46 7.95
N GLY A 89 12.61 0.31 8.98
CA GLY A 89 11.77 1.49 8.92
C GLY A 89 10.27 1.23 8.68
N ALA A 90 9.81 -0.04 8.71
CA ALA A 90 8.38 -0.33 8.58
C ALA A 90 7.63 0.18 9.82
N LEU A 91 6.60 1.02 9.62
CA LEU A 91 5.83 1.66 10.72
C LEU A 91 6.72 2.44 11.72
N ASP A 92 7.85 2.98 11.26
CA ASP A 92 8.80 3.71 12.08
C ASP A 92 8.13 4.82 12.92
N LYS A 93 7.30 5.65 12.29
CA LYS A 93 6.66 6.82 12.92
C LYS A 93 5.29 6.56 13.52
N VAL A 94 4.81 5.31 13.55
CA VAL A 94 3.49 5.04 14.12
C VAL A 94 3.50 5.28 15.64
N THR A 95 2.53 6.08 16.11
CA THR A 95 2.36 6.37 17.55
C THR A 95 1.10 5.72 18.12
N THR A 96 -0.07 6.13 17.66
CA THR A 96 -1.38 5.65 18.12
C THR A 96 -2.20 4.95 17.02
N GLY A 97 -1.69 4.91 15.80
CA GLY A 97 -2.33 4.22 14.66
C GLY A 97 -2.46 2.72 14.93
N SER A 98 -3.60 2.13 14.57
CA SER A 98 -3.93 0.74 14.87
C SER A 98 -4.35 -0.04 13.62
N GLY A 99 -4.17 -1.37 13.66
CA GLY A 99 -4.62 -2.24 12.57
C GLY A 99 -3.84 -2.08 11.26
N ASN A 100 -2.60 -1.60 11.32
CA ASN A 100 -1.77 -1.45 10.13
C ASN A 100 -0.91 -2.68 9.88
N THR A 101 -0.75 -3.05 8.61
CA THR A 101 0.19 -4.09 8.16
C THR A 101 1.21 -3.45 7.22
N ALA A 102 2.49 -3.49 7.57
CA ALA A 102 3.58 -2.98 6.76
C ALA A 102 4.67 -4.05 6.60
N ILE A 103 4.90 -4.49 5.38
CA ILE A 103 5.90 -5.50 5.04
C ILE A 103 6.79 -4.95 3.91
N GLY A 104 8.01 -4.63 4.24
CA GLY A 104 9.00 -4.07 3.32
C GLY A 104 9.74 -2.89 3.94
N PRO A 105 10.95 -2.57 3.45
CA PRO A 105 11.67 -1.39 3.91
C PRO A 105 10.86 -0.11 3.69
N ASP A 106 10.80 0.74 4.70
CA ASP A 106 10.09 2.03 4.72
C ASP A 106 8.57 1.96 4.42
N ALA A 107 7.96 0.77 4.45
CA ALA A 107 6.52 0.62 4.29
C ALA A 107 5.77 1.35 5.43
N LEU A 108 4.82 2.25 5.08
CA LEU A 108 4.09 3.11 6.04
C LEU A 108 5.01 3.91 6.98
N GLY A 109 6.19 4.33 6.51
CA GLY A 109 7.19 5.01 7.34
C GLY A 109 6.73 6.35 7.94
N ALA A 110 5.78 7.06 7.32
CA ALA A 110 5.27 8.35 7.82
C ALA A 110 3.95 8.26 8.61
N ALA A 111 3.31 7.09 8.68
CA ALA A 111 2.02 6.92 9.37
C ALA A 111 2.20 7.14 10.88
N THR A 112 1.50 8.10 11.47
CA THR A 112 1.58 8.40 12.91
C THR A 112 0.35 7.90 13.68
N THR A 113 -0.80 8.48 13.40
CA THR A 113 -2.07 8.19 14.09
C THR A 113 -3.08 7.44 13.22
N HIS A 114 -2.73 7.12 12.00
CA HIS A 114 -3.61 6.58 10.97
C HIS A 114 -3.70 5.06 11.05
N SER A 115 -4.85 4.52 10.71
CA SER A 115 -5.22 3.13 10.98
C SER A 115 -5.69 2.39 9.74
N ASN A 116 -5.73 1.05 9.83
CA ASN A 116 -6.30 0.15 8.83
C ASN A 116 -5.61 0.24 7.46
N ASN A 117 -4.33 0.51 7.42
CA ASN A 117 -3.58 0.49 6.18
C ASN A 117 -2.87 -0.86 5.98
N THR A 118 -2.82 -1.31 4.73
CA THR A 118 -2.02 -2.46 4.33
C THR A 118 -0.97 -2.02 3.31
N ALA A 119 0.31 -2.18 3.63
CA ALA A 119 1.43 -1.84 2.77
C ALA A 119 2.38 -3.03 2.64
N VAL A 120 2.56 -3.55 1.42
CA VAL A 120 3.47 -4.67 1.16
C VAL A 120 4.38 -4.33 -0.01
N GLY A 121 5.64 -4.09 0.25
CA GLY A 121 6.66 -3.72 -0.73
C GLY A 121 7.58 -2.60 -0.24
N LEU A 122 8.70 -2.39 -0.96
CA LEU A 122 9.63 -1.29 -0.71
C LEU A 122 8.94 0.06 -0.95
N ASP A 123 9.08 1.01 -0.05
CA ASP A 123 8.53 2.38 -0.12
C ASP A 123 7.00 2.45 -0.31
N THR A 124 6.28 1.36 -0.05
CA THR A 124 4.82 1.31 -0.22
C THR A 124 4.13 2.16 0.83
N LEU A 125 3.23 3.08 0.41
CA LEU A 125 2.56 4.04 1.30
C LEU A 125 3.53 4.85 2.17
N LYS A 126 4.74 5.11 1.69
CA LYS A 126 5.81 5.73 2.49
C LYS A 126 5.42 7.08 3.08
N ALA A 127 4.80 7.96 2.29
CA ALA A 127 4.41 9.31 2.71
C ALA A 127 3.00 9.36 3.36
N ASN A 128 2.35 8.21 3.55
CA ASN A 128 0.93 8.15 3.91
C ASN A 128 0.66 8.65 5.34
N ILE A 129 -0.21 9.64 5.44
CA ILE A 129 -0.79 10.13 6.69
C ILE A 129 -2.34 10.06 6.63
N ALA A 130 -2.87 8.96 6.10
CA ALA A 130 -4.31 8.70 5.95
C ALA A 130 -4.63 7.26 6.33
N SER A 131 -5.91 6.95 6.50
CA SER A 131 -6.41 5.62 6.87
C SER A 131 -7.03 4.88 5.70
N ASP A 132 -7.26 3.59 5.90
CA ASP A 132 -8.08 2.75 5.01
C ASP A 132 -7.53 2.61 3.58
N ASN A 133 -6.21 2.59 3.42
CA ASN A 133 -5.57 2.34 2.13
C ASN A 133 -4.94 0.94 2.07
N THR A 134 -5.03 0.30 0.92
CA THR A 134 -4.36 -0.98 0.62
C THR A 134 -3.39 -0.79 -0.53
N ALA A 135 -2.10 -1.05 -0.31
CA ALA A 135 -1.08 -0.98 -1.34
C ALA A 135 -0.16 -2.21 -1.30
N ILE A 136 -0.01 -2.87 -2.43
CA ILE A 136 0.83 -4.07 -2.60
C ILE A 136 1.68 -3.90 -3.86
N GLY A 137 2.98 -3.83 -3.70
CA GLY A 137 3.94 -3.61 -4.78
C GLY A 137 4.95 -2.51 -4.43
N SER A 138 6.18 -2.62 -4.91
CA SER A 138 7.19 -1.59 -4.68
C SER A 138 6.72 -0.26 -5.26
N GLY A 139 6.76 0.80 -4.47
CA GLY A 139 6.35 2.13 -4.87
C GLY A 139 4.83 2.37 -4.99
N ALA A 140 3.98 1.37 -4.70
CA ALA A 140 2.53 1.59 -4.76
C ALA A 140 2.10 2.65 -3.72
N LEU A 141 1.30 3.66 -4.16
CA LEU A 141 0.84 4.78 -3.33
C LEU A 141 1.95 5.52 -2.57
N THR A 142 3.17 5.57 -3.12
CA THR A 142 4.33 6.16 -2.42
C THR A 142 4.11 7.62 -2.02
N ALA A 143 3.52 8.42 -2.90
CA ALA A 143 3.30 9.86 -2.65
C ALA A 143 1.99 10.17 -1.92
N ASN A 144 1.17 9.15 -1.59
CA ASN A 144 -0.12 9.39 -0.94
C ASN A 144 0.08 10.09 0.41
N THR A 145 -0.57 11.22 0.59
CA THR A 145 -0.57 11.92 1.88
C THR A 145 -1.91 11.75 2.58
N THR A 146 -2.95 12.39 2.09
CA THR A 146 -4.27 12.43 2.76
C THR A 146 -5.37 11.64 2.04
N GLY A 147 -5.05 10.99 0.91
CA GLY A 147 -6.02 10.15 0.19
C GLY A 147 -6.41 8.91 0.97
N THR A 148 -7.72 8.63 1.05
CA THR A 148 -8.30 7.50 1.79
C THR A 148 -9.01 6.51 0.87
N ASN A 149 -9.21 5.28 1.34
CA ASN A 149 -9.97 4.24 0.62
C ASN A 149 -9.41 3.93 -0.78
N ASN A 150 -8.10 4.02 -0.95
CA ASN A 150 -7.47 3.63 -2.20
C ASN A 150 -6.95 2.19 -2.13
N THR A 151 -7.07 1.48 -3.24
CA THR A 151 -6.49 0.15 -3.43
C THR A 151 -5.52 0.19 -4.59
N ALA A 152 -4.23 -0.10 -4.34
CA ALA A 152 -3.18 -0.13 -5.34
C ALA A 152 -2.44 -1.47 -5.29
N VAL A 153 -2.46 -2.24 -6.37
CA VAL A 153 -1.76 -3.53 -6.46
C VAL A 153 -0.95 -3.58 -7.75
N GLY A 154 0.35 -3.50 -7.63
CA GLY A 154 1.30 -3.48 -8.74
C GLY A 154 2.50 -2.58 -8.46
N PHE A 155 3.57 -2.74 -9.25
CA PHE A 155 4.70 -1.82 -9.20
C PHE A 155 4.23 -0.41 -9.59
N ALA A 156 4.53 0.60 -8.78
CA ALA A 156 4.18 1.99 -9.02
C ALA A 156 2.68 2.25 -9.34
N ALA A 157 1.76 1.38 -8.87
CA ALA A 157 0.32 1.65 -8.98
C ALA A 157 -0.05 2.84 -8.09
N LEU A 158 -0.75 3.87 -8.64
CA LEU A 158 -1.13 5.11 -7.93
C LEU A 158 0.05 5.82 -7.26
N ASP A 159 1.27 5.71 -7.79
CA ASP A 159 2.47 6.22 -7.12
C ASP A 159 2.49 7.75 -6.95
N ALA A 160 1.89 8.51 -7.89
CA ALA A 160 1.77 9.96 -7.79
C ALA A 160 0.54 10.45 -7.00
N ASN A 161 -0.33 9.55 -6.52
CA ASN A 161 -1.54 9.95 -5.79
C ASN A 161 -1.18 10.72 -4.51
N THR A 162 -1.74 11.91 -4.33
CA THR A 162 -1.46 12.71 -3.13
C THR A 162 -2.67 12.80 -2.20
N THR A 163 -3.81 13.21 -2.71
CA THR A 163 -5.00 13.53 -1.90
C THR A 163 -6.28 12.84 -2.38
N ALA A 164 -6.22 12.14 -3.52
CA ALA A 164 -7.40 11.53 -4.11
C ALA A 164 -7.88 10.29 -3.34
N ASN A 165 -9.19 10.09 -3.35
CA ASN A 165 -9.85 9.02 -2.60
C ASN A 165 -10.57 8.03 -3.53
N ASN A 166 -10.85 6.86 -3.00
CA ASN A 166 -11.73 5.87 -3.64
C ASN A 166 -11.24 5.37 -5.00
N ASN A 167 -9.93 5.33 -5.24
CA ASN A 167 -9.37 4.79 -6.45
C ASN A 167 -9.00 3.32 -6.29
N THR A 168 -9.22 2.53 -7.33
CA THR A 168 -8.75 1.15 -7.43
C THR A 168 -7.81 1.03 -8.63
N ALA A 169 -6.55 0.68 -8.38
CA ALA A 169 -5.52 0.47 -9.40
C ALA A 169 -4.89 -0.91 -9.24
N VAL A 170 -5.00 -1.75 -10.26
CA VAL A 170 -4.41 -3.09 -10.27
C VAL A 170 -3.63 -3.30 -11.56
N GLY A 171 -2.31 -3.35 -11.47
CA GLY A 171 -1.40 -3.49 -12.60
C GLY A 171 -0.18 -2.59 -12.46
N ASP A 172 0.88 -2.90 -13.18
CA ASP A 172 2.09 -2.09 -13.28
C ASP A 172 1.73 -0.70 -13.85
N GLY A 173 2.11 0.37 -13.17
CA GLY A 173 1.86 1.76 -13.60
C GLY A 173 0.39 2.16 -13.73
N SER A 174 -0.57 1.34 -13.27
CA SER A 174 -1.98 1.72 -13.36
C SER A 174 -2.28 2.96 -12.52
N LEU A 175 -2.98 3.98 -13.11
CA LEU A 175 -3.20 5.29 -12.49
C LEU A 175 -1.92 5.98 -12.00
N GLY A 176 -0.76 5.68 -12.60
CA GLY A 176 0.54 6.14 -12.09
C GLY A 176 0.66 7.66 -11.97
N ALA A 177 0.16 8.44 -12.92
CA ALA A 177 0.21 9.90 -12.88
C ALA A 177 -0.94 10.57 -12.10
N ASN A 178 -1.88 9.80 -11.51
CA ASN A 178 -3.03 10.37 -10.81
C ASN A 178 -2.61 11.14 -9.56
N THR A 179 -3.01 12.39 -9.45
CA THR A 179 -2.71 13.22 -8.28
C THR A 179 -3.94 13.48 -7.40
N THR A 180 -5.03 13.93 -8.01
CA THR A 180 -6.25 14.35 -7.30
C THR A 180 -7.54 13.75 -7.86
N GLY A 181 -7.49 13.00 -8.96
CA GLY A 181 -8.67 12.35 -9.55
C GLY A 181 -9.21 11.24 -8.66
N ALA A 182 -10.50 11.29 -8.33
CA ALA A 182 -11.14 10.37 -7.42
C ALA A 182 -12.12 9.39 -8.11
N GLY A 183 -12.44 8.28 -7.46
CA GLY A 183 -13.46 7.35 -7.95
C GLY A 183 -13.07 6.55 -9.19
N ASN A 184 -11.79 6.49 -9.55
CA ASN A 184 -11.33 5.77 -10.74
C ASN A 184 -11.08 4.29 -10.45
N THR A 185 -11.43 3.44 -11.41
CA THR A 185 -11.09 2.01 -11.40
C THR A 185 -10.21 1.69 -12.60
N ALA A 186 -8.97 1.28 -12.37
CA ALA A 186 -8.02 0.89 -13.38
C ALA A 186 -7.48 -0.52 -13.12
N MET A 187 -7.69 -1.45 -14.06
CA MET A 187 -7.23 -2.83 -13.97
C MET A 187 -6.50 -3.25 -15.25
N GLY A 188 -5.21 -3.39 -15.18
CA GLY A 188 -4.32 -3.70 -16.30
C GLY A 188 -3.07 -2.84 -16.26
N ALA A 189 -1.95 -3.31 -16.83
CA ALA A 189 -0.76 -2.50 -16.92
C ALA A 189 -1.04 -1.23 -17.73
N ASP A 190 -0.52 -0.10 -17.28
CA ASP A 190 -0.69 1.24 -17.87
C ASP A 190 -2.15 1.69 -18.10
N SER A 191 -3.14 1.04 -17.45
CA SER A 191 -4.52 1.53 -17.51
C SER A 191 -4.65 2.88 -16.82
N LEU A 192 -5.26 3.89 -17.45
CA LEU A 192 -5.34 5.28 -16.96
C LEU A 192 -3.98 5.89 -16.55
N ALA A 193 -2.87 5.46 -17.18
CA ALA A 193 -1.53 5.84 -16.74
C ALA A 193 -1.29 7.36 -16.74
N ALA A 194 -1.86 8.10 -17.70
CA ALA A 194 -1.70 9.56 -17.79
C ALA A 194 -2.78 10.35 -17.03
N ASN A 195 -3.73 9.70 -16.36
CA ASN A 195 -4.78 10.40 -15.61
C ASN A 195 -4.17 11.25 -14.51
N THR A 196 -4.51 12.53 -14.45
CA THR A 196 -3.99 13.43 -13.42
C THR A 196 -5.06 13.86 -12.41
N THR A 197 -6.17 14.36 -12.92
CA THR A 197 -7.22 14.99 -12.11
C THR A 197 -8.64 14.52 -12.45
N ALA A 198 -8.78 13.63 -13.44
CA ALA A 198 -10.09 13.18 -13.88
C ALA A 198 -10.71 12.17 -12.93
N ASP A 199 -12.02 12.28 -12.75
CA ASP A 199 -12.82 11.47 -11.84
C ASP A 199 -13.67 10.42 -12.57
N ASP A 200 -14.07 9.39 -11.83
CA ASP A 200 -15.14 8.46 -12.17
C ASP A 200 -14.92 7.69 -13.49
N ASN A 201 -13.68 7.38 -13.85
CA ASN A 201 -13.37 6.55 -15.00
C ASN A 201 -13.24 5.09 -14.62
N THR A 202 -13.69 4.20 -15.50
CA THR A 202 -13.47 2.74 -15.40
C THR A 202 -12.65 2.27 -16.60
N ALA A 203 -11.45 1.73 -16.36
CA ALA A 203 -10.54 1.22 -17.36
C ALA A 203 -10.08 -0.20 -17.03
N ILE A 204 -10.47 -1.18 -17.85
CA ILE A 204 -10.13 -2.59 -17.61
C ILE A 204 -9.46 -3.17 -18.87
N GLY A 205 -8.17 -3.44 -18.78
CA GLY A 205 -7.34 -3.96 -19.87
C GLY A 205 -6.00 -3.26 -19.98
N LEU A 206 -5.08 -3.87 -20.71
CA LEU A 206 -3.77 -3.28 -21.02
C LEU A 206 -3.95 -1.99 -21.83
N ASP A 207 -3.24 -0.91 -21.47
CA ASP A 207 -3.25 0.39 -22.15
C ASP A 207 -4.65 1.04 -22.30
N THR A 208 -5.65 0.59 -21.54
CA THR A 208 -7.01 1.13 -21.60
C THR A 208 -7.04 2.54 -21.03
N LEU A 209 -7.63 3.52 -21.76
CA LEU A 209 -7.65 4.96 -21.39
C LEU A 209 -6.26 5.51 -21.06
N LYS A 210 -5.20 4.97 -21.65
CA LYS A 210 -3.82 5.28 -21.29
C LYS A 210 -3.48 6.77 -21.35
N ALA A 211 -3.92 7.47 -22.40
CA ALA A 211 -3.61 8.89 -22.61
C ALA A 211 -4.61 9.85 -21.92
N ASN A 212 -5.61 9.34 -21.21
CA ASN A 212 -6.60 10.20 -20.57
C ASN A 212 -5.95 11.06 -19.49
N THR A 213 -6.15 12.37 -19.57
CA THR A 213 -5.61 13.33 -18.59
C THR A 213 -6.71 13.94 -17.71
N THR A 214 -7.76 14.46 -18.33
CA THR A 214 -8.86 15.18 -17.66
C THR A 214 -10.26 14.72 -18.08
N GLY A 215 -10.39 13.73 -18.98
CA GLY A 215 -11.68 13.17 -19.38
C GLY A 215 -12.32 12.37 -18.27
N THR A 216 -13.57 12.66 -17.92
CA THR A 216 -14.29 12.04 -16.79
C THR A 216 -15.41 11.10 -17.25
N THR A 217 -15.84 10.23 -16.35
CA THR A 217 -17.01 9.36 -16.54
C THR A 217 -16.94 8.46 -17.78
N ASN A 218 -15.75 8.05 -18.20
CA ASN A 218 -15.56 7.11 -19.29
C ASN A 218 -15.56 5.67 -18.76
N THR A 219 -16.15 4.76 -19.51
CA THR A 219 -16.08 3.31 -19.25
C THR A 219 -15.41 2.63 -20.43
N ALA A 220 -14.22 2.09 -20.22
CA ALA A 220 -13.46 1.40 -21.24
C ALA A 220 -13.05 -0.02 -20.76
N MET A 221 -13.29 -1.02 -21.59
CA MET A 221 -13.05 -2.43 -21.28
C MET A 221 -12.51 -3.18 -22.50
N GLY A 222 -11.25 -3.61 -22.41
CA GLY A 222 -10.54 -4.26 -23.51
C GLY A 222 -9.15 -3.63 -23.71
N SER A 223 -8.21 -4.40 -24.27
CA SER A 223 -6.87 -3.85 -24.57
C SER A 223 -7.00 -2.65 -25.50
N SER A 224 -6.33 -1.56 -25.16
CA SER A 224 -6.30 -0.29 -25.91
C SER A 224 -7.67 0.36 -26.17
N ALA A 225 -8.73 -0.02 -25.46
CA ALA A 225 -10.01 0.68 -25.58
C ALA A 225 -9.85 2.13 -25.10
N LEU A 226 -10.29 3.13 -25.91
CA LEU A 226 -10.11 4.57 -25.65
C LEU A 226 -8.66 4.97 -25.35
N ALA A 227 -7.66 4.31 -25.92
CA ALA A 227 -6.26 4.53 -25.56
C ALA A 227 -5.78 5.97 -25.85
N ALA A 228 -6.24 6.59 -26.94
CA ALA A 228 -5.86 7.96 -27.31
C ALA A 228 -6.74 9.05 -26.67
N ASN A 229 -7.76 8.69 -25.87
CA ASN A 229 -8.62 9.68 -25.22
C ASN A 229 -7.81 10.60 -24.31
N THR A 230 -7.96 11.91 -24.48
CA THR A 230 -7.25 12.88 -23.62
C THR A 230 -8.18 13.63 -22.67
N THR A 231 -9.24 14.20 -23.21
CA THR A 231 -10.13 15.11 -22.46
C THR A 231 -11.62 14.80 -22.63
N ALA A 232 -11.97 13.82 -23.49
CA ALA A 232 -13.36 13.51 -23.75
C ALA A 232 -14.03 12.78 -22.59
N ASN A 233 -15.32 13.06 -22.41
CA ASN A 233 -16.11 12.56 -21.30
C ASN A 233 -17.23 11.61 -21.76
N SER A 234 -17.69 10.78 -20.85
CA SER A 234 -18.91 10.00 -20.99
C SER A 234 -18.92 9.07 -22.22
N ASN A 235 -17.80 8.49 -22.55
CA ASN A 235 -17.69 7.48 -23.57
C ASN A 235 -17.81 6.08 -22.98
N VAL A 236 -18.42 5.15 -23.72
CA VAL A 236 -18.45 3.72 -23.42
C VAL A 236 -17.73 2.98 -24.55
N ALA A 237 -16.63 2.30 -24.25
CA ALA A 237 -15.85 1.51 -25.18
C ALA A 237 -15.62 0.10 -24.64
N ILE A 238 -16.22 -0.91 -25.24
CA ILE A 238 -16.11 -2.30 -24.82
C ILE A 238 -15.63 -3.16 -25.98
N GLY A 239 -14.43 -3.67 -25.91
CA GLY A 239 -13.77 -4.47 -26.94
C GLY A 239 -12.35 -3.98 -27.18
N THR A 240 -11.50 -4.87 -27.71
CA THR A 240 -10.13 -4.49 -28.10
C THR A 240 -10.18 -3.37 -29.14
N ASP A 241 -9.39 -2.33 -28.95
CA ASP A 241 -9.29 -1.14 -29.81
C ASP A 241 -10.64 -0.42 -30.08
N ALA A 242 -11.68 -0.63 -29.24
CA ALA A 242 -12.91 0.15 -29.36
C ALA A 242 -12.62 1.63 -29.05
N LEU A 243 -13.01 2.56 -29.94
CA LEU A 243 -12.73 4.01 -29.84
C LEU A 243 -11.23 4.32 -29.62
N ASN A 244 -10.32 3.51 -30.17
CA ASN A 244 -8.89 3.64 -29.90
C ASN A 244 -8.35 5.04 -30.22
N ASP A 245 -8.64 5.58 -31.39
CA ASP A 245 -8.13 6.87 -31.86
C ASP A 245 -8.92 8.10 -31.37
N ASN A 246 -9.97 7.87 -30.52
CA ASN A 246 -10.77 8.98 -30.02
C ASN A 246 -9.95 9.87 -29.09
N THR A 247 -9.86 11.15 -29.39
CA THR A 247 -9.12 12.13 -28.60
C THR A 247 -10.02 13.03 -27.75
N THR A 248 -11.02 13.65 -28.38
CA THR A 248 -11.90 14.67 -27.79
C THR A 248 -13.38 14.41 -28.00
N GLY A 249 -13.77 13.40 -28.81
CA GLY A 249 -15.18 13.07 -29.06
C GLY A 249 -15.87 12.50 -27.82
N ALA A 250 -16.92 13.14 -27.37
CA ALA A 250 -17.67 12.77 -26.18
C ALA A 250 -18.98 12.02 -26.47
N LEU A 251 -19.55 11.34 -25.45
CA LEU A 251 -20.86 10.71 -25.52
C LEU A 251 -20.98 9.62 -26.60
N ASN A 252 -19.88 8.94 -26.92
CA ASN A 252 -19.88 7.83 -27.86
C ASN A 252 -20.09 6.49 -27.15
N THR A 253 -20.78 5.56 -27.79
CA THR A 253 -20.91 4.18 -27.34
C THR A 253 -20.40 3.23 -28.42
N ALA A 254 -19.33 2.50 -28.13
CA ALA A 254 -18.74 1.50 -29.01
C ALA A 254 -18.64 0.16 -28.31
N VAL A 255 -19.31 -0.85 -28.86
CA VAL A 255 -19.28 -2.22 -28.29
C VAL A 255 -18.90 -3.22 -29.38
N GLY A 256 -17.74 -3.78 -29.26
CA GLY A 256 -17.14 -4.73 -30.21
C GLY A 256 -15.70 -4.36 -30.56
N THR A 257 -14.92 -5.35 -30.99
CA THR A 257 -13.53 -5.15 -31.41
C THR A 257 -13.48 -4.19 -32.59
N TYR A 258 -12.63 -3.16 -32.52
CA TYR A 258 -12.47 -2.06 -33.51
C TYR A 258 -13.72 -1.19 -33.71
N ALA A 259 -14.78 -1.32 -32.89
CA ALA A 259 -15.95 -0.45 -33.04
C ALA A 259 -15.57 1.02 -32.87
N LEU A 260 -15.85 1.88 -33.88
CA LEU A 260 -15.46 3.30 -33.92
C LEU A 260 -13.96 3.54 -33.67
N ASP A 261 -13.07 2.64 -34.07
CA ASP A 261 -11.63 2.73 -33.79
C ASP A 261 -10.98 4.01 -34.37
N THR A 262 -11.40 4.45 -35.55
CA THR A 262 -10.89 5.64 -36.24
C THR A 262 -11.65 6.94 -35.88
N ASN A 263 -12.61 6.92 -35.00
CA ASN A 263 -13.27 8.13 -34.52
C ASN A 263 -12.29 8.99 -33.72
N THR A 264 -12.06 10.22 -34.10
CA THR A 264 -11.13 11.12 -33.41
C THR A 264 -11.82 12.16 -32.52
N THR A 265 -12.81 12.84 -33.07
CA THR A 265 -13.46 14.01 -32.44
C THR A 265 -14.98 14.01 -32.52
N ALA A 266 -15.58 13.10 -33.29
CA ALA A 266 -17.03 13.08 -33.45
C ALA A 266 -17.73 12.59 -32.16
N GLU A 267 -18.89 13.16 -31.89
CA GLU A 267 -19.65 12.95 -30.66
C GLU A 267 -20.98 12.22 -30.91
N ARG A 268 -21.53 11.62 -29.86
CA ARG A 268 -22.87 11.02 -29.82
C ARG A 268 -23.10 9.93 -30.88
N ASN A 269 -22.05 9.18 -31.17
CA ASN A 269 -22.14 8.03 -32.07
C ASN A 269 -22.41 6.77 -31.26
N THR A 270 -23.17 5.86 -31.87
CA THR A 270 -23.36 4.50 -31.31
C THR A 270 -23.01 3.49 -32.39
N ALA A 271 -22.08 2.57 -32.08
CA ALA A 271 -21.73 1.43 -32.90
C ALA A 271 -21.67 0.16 -32.06
N ILE A 272 -22.31 -0.89 -32.53
CA ILE A 272 -22.31 -2.21 -31.90
C ILE A 272 -21.96 -3.24 -32.98
N GLY A 273 -20.87 -3.95 -32.80
CA GLY A 273 -20.40 -4.97 -33.72
C GLY A 273 -18.92 -4.85 -34.02
N TYR A 274 -18.38 -5.78 -34.77
CA TYR A 274 -17.01 -5.73 -35.28
C TYR A 274 -16.96 -4.74 -36.46
N ALA A 275 -15.95 -3.87 -36.50
CA ALA A 275 -15.74 -2.92 -37.62
C ALA A 275 -14.70 -3.43 -38.60
#